data_b1731585ae6fb5c7cb1e72cbe3d2865c
#
_entry.id   b1731585ae6fb5c7cb1e72cbe3d2865c
#
_cell.length_a   1.000
_cell.length_b   1.000
_cell.length_c   1.000
_cell.angle_alpha   90.00
_cell.angle_beta   90.00
_cell.angle_gamma   90.00
#
_symmetry.space_group_name_H-M   'P 1'
#
loop_
_entity.id
_entity.type
_entity.pdbx_description
1 polymer ?
#
loop_
_entity_poly.entity_id
_entity_poly.type
_entity_poly.pdbx_seq_one_letter_code
_entity_poly.pdbx_strand_id
1 'polypeptide(L)'
;MKWYCNLNKKTYFCRQLTNQRDMRKLNKYHGVVVPMVTPVTAEGDIDVAAVARIIENFAQNNVSALIMGTTGEGNSVSVEGGVKMIEAAARTANGRITIYAGLAGNCISEQKAAAEKFIAAGADVIAATLPCYYALTPDQMYGYYKEMADFLTVPLMLYNITITTHMSIPLDVIERLSHHPNIVGLKDSENNLPRLEEALQLFADRDDFAYFCGCAANSARALELGADGIVPSVGNYLPKKYQDLFVAGINGDKDTANALQQETIEIG
;
A
#
# COMPACT_ATOMS: atom_id res chain seq x y z
N MET A 1 60.41 -3.88 32.60
CA MET A 1 59.50 -4.28 33.68
C MET A 1 58.15 -4.61 33.07
N LYS A 2 57.81 -5.89 33.00
CA LYS A 2 56.54 -6.38 32.44
C LYS A 2 55.49 -6.39 33.53
N TRP A 3 54.34 -5.81 33.26
CA TRP A 3 53.12 -6.10 34.03
C TRP A 3 52.09 -6.71 33.08
N TYR A 4 51.83 -7.99 33.28
CA TYR A 4 50.68 -8.69 32.71
C TYR A 4 49.48 -8.37 33.61
N CYS A 5 48.39 -7.87 33.02
CA CYS A 5 47.09 -7.92 33.64
C CYS A 5 46.15 -8.64 32.68
N ASN A 6 45.74 -9.83 33.10
CA ASN A 6 44.85 -10.72 32.39
C ASN A 6 43.42 -10.39 32.86
N LEU A 7 42.60 -9.80 32.03
CA LEU A 7 41.18 -9.64 32.31
C LEU A 7 40.36 -10.05 31.11
N ASN A 8 39.49 -10.99 31.36
CA ASN A 8 38.55 -11.68 30.52
C ASN A 8 37.96 -10.82 29.36
N LYS A 9 38.14 -11.33 28.14
CA LYS A 9 37.58 -10.83 26.91
C LYS A 9 36.07 -10.98 26.92
N LYS A 10 35.34 -9.90 27.18
CA LYS A 10 34.09 -9.61 26.51
C LYS A 10 34.36 -8.47 25.53
N THR A 11 34.63 -8.84 24.30
CA THR A 11 34.78 -7.90 23.16
C THR A 11 33.43 -7.33 22.90
N TYR A 12 33.12 -6.15 23.44
CA TYR A 12 32.06 -5.31 22.91
C TYR A 12 32.54 -4.77 21.57
N PHE A 13 32.06 -5.34 20.51
CA PHE A 13 32.15 -4.73 19.18
C PHE A 13 31.33 -3.44 19.22
N CYS A 14 31.97 -2.32 19.53
CA CYS A 14 31.48 -1.01 19.26
C CYS A 14 31.53 -0.89 17.73
N ARG A 15 30.44 -1.30 17.04
CA ARG A 15 30.22 -1.02 15.63
C ARG A 15 30.13 0.49 15.55
N GLN A 16 31.22 1.15 15.19
CA GLN A 16 31.14 2.51 14.66
C GLN A 16 30.16 2.45 13.50
N LEU A 17 28.99 3.05 13.72
CA LEU A 17 28.03 3.35 12.67
C LEU A 17 28.71 4.34 11.72
N THR A 18 29.49 3.81 10.79
CA THR A 18 29.86 4.54 9.58
C THR A 18 28.54 4.83 8.86
N ASN A 19 28.28 6.09 8.60
CA ASN A 19 27.13 6.68 7.91
C ASN A 19 27.10 6.30 6.41
N GLN A 20 27.18 5.02 6.10
CA GLN A 20 26.73 4.42 4.86
C GLN A 20 25.67 3.40 5.27
N ARG A 21 24.42 3.88 5.45
CA ARG A 21 23.30 2.98 5.29
C ARG A 21 23.41 2.47 3.85
N ASP A 22 23.67 1.16 3.71
CA ASP A 22 23.35 0.48 2.46
C ASP A 22 21.93 0.92 2.12
N MET A 23 21.77 1.63 0.98
CA MET A 23 20.45 2.06 0.53
C MET A 23 19.60 0.80 0.46
N ARG A 24 18.54 0.73 1.25
CA ARG A 24 17.62 -0.41 1.25
C ARG A 24 17.23 -0.66 -0.21
N LYS A 25 17.41 -1.88 -0.69
CA LYS A 25 16.90 -2.26 -2.00
C LYS A 25 15.38 -2.14 -1.94
N LEU A 26 14.84 -1.19 -2.66
CA LEU A 26 13.39 -1.00 -2.72
C LEU A 26 12.74 -2.22 -3.39
N ASN A 27 11.63 -2.66 -2.84
CA ASN A 27 10.78 -3.67 -3.47
C ASN A 27 10.33 -3.16 -4.87
N LYS A 28 9.99 -4.08 -5.78
CA LYS A 28 9.38 -3.72 -7.07
C LYS A 28 8.15 -2.83 -6.89
N TYR A 29 7.34 -3.14 -5.87
CA TYR A 29 6.20 -2.33 -5.46
C TYR A 29 6.63 -1.45 -4.29
N HIS A 30 6.79 -0.15 -4.53
CA HIS A 30 7.20 0.84 -3.55
C HIS A 30 6.62 2.21 -3.88
N GLY A 31 6.72 3.16 -2.96
CA GLY A 31 6.38 4.55 -3.22
C GLY A 31 5.05 4.98 -2.63
N VAL A 32 4.53 6.07 -3.15
CA VAL A 32 3.23 6.62 -2.75
C VAL A 32 2.15 6.10 -3.67
N VAL A 33 1.11 5.52 -3.07
CA VAL A 33 -0.10 5.10 -3.80
C VAL A 33 -1.27 5.92 -3.28
N VAL A 34 -1.82 6.81 -4.09
CA VAL A 34 -2.95 7.65 -3.68
C VAL A 34 -4.27 6.90 -3.93
N PRO A 35 -5.09 6.67 -2.88
CA PRO A 35 -6.43 6.15 -3.07
C PRO A 35 -7.28 7.26 -3.68
N MET A 36 -7.42 7.19 -5.01
CA MET A 36 -8.02 8.25 -5.82
C MET A 36 -9.50 8.42 -5.50
N VAL A 37 -9.96 9.66 -5.41
CA VAL A 37 -11.40 9.98 -5.36
C VAL A 37 -12.07 9.60 -6.69
N THR A 38 -13.38 9.37 -6.66
CA THR A 38 -14.18 9.09 -7.86
C THR A 38 -14.81 10.39 -8.36
N PRO A 39 -14.30 10.99 -9.44
CA PRO A 39 -14.92 12.18 -10.01
C PRO A 39 -16.17 11.81 -10.80
N VAL A 40 -17.25 12.54 -10.51
CA VAL A 40 -18.55 12.37 -11.16
C VAL A 40 -19.05 13.69 -11.75
N THR A 41 -19.84 13.59 -12.81
CA THR A 41 -20.56 14.73 -13.40
C THR A 41 -21.75 15.15 -12.53
N ALA A 42 -22.41 16.23 -12.86
CA ALA A 42 -23.62 16.67 -12.18
C ALA A 42 -24.78 15.64 -12.28
N GLU A 43 -24.75 14.81 -13.29
CA GLU A 43 -25.72 13.73 -13.54
C GLU A 43 -25.37 12.44 -12.79
N GLY A 44 -24.20 12.37 -12.16
CA GLY A 44 -23.72 11.20 -11.41
C GLY A 44 -22.92 10.18 -12.25
N ASP A 45 -22.63 10.49 -13.51
CA ASP A 45 -21.75 9.67 -14.34
C ASP A 45 -20.28 9.90 -14.03
N ILE A 46 -19.41 8.92 -14.33
CA ILE A 46 -17.96 9.08 -14.18
C ILE A 46 -17.44 10.21 -15.10
N ASP A 47 -16.82 11.24 -14.51
CA ASP A 47 -16.11 12.29 -15.26
C ASP A 47 -14.73 11.78 -15.72
N VAL A 48 -14.72 11.13 -16.87
CA VAL A 48 -13.49 10.57 -17.48
C VAL A 48 -12.42 11.64 -17.73
N ALA A 49 -12.83 12.88 -18.02
CA ALA A 49 -11.86 13.97 -18.23
C ALA A 49 -11.21 14.40 -16.90
N ALA A 50 -11.96 14.40 -15.80
CA ALA A 50 -11.39 14.63 -14.47
C ALA A 50 -10.47 13.49 -14.04
N VAL A 51 -10.84 12.23 -14.29
CA VAL A 51 -9.94 11.08 -14.07
C VAL A 51 -8.60 11.32 -14.76
N ALA A 52 -8.61 11.67 -16.04
CA ALA A 52 -7.38 11.93 -16.80
C ALA A 52 -6.54 13.07 -16.18
N ARG A 53 -7.17 14.16 -15.76
CA ARG A 53 -6.44 15.27 -15.10
C ARG A 53 -5.81 14.85 -13.78
N ILE A 54 -6.51 14.07 -12.96
CA ILE A 54 -5.99 13.57 -11.67
C ILE A 54 -4.80 12.65 -11.90
N ILE A 55 -4.93 11.69 -12.82
CA ILE A 55 -3.87 10.74 -13.15
C ILE A 55 -2.64 11.44 -13.75
N GLU A 56 -2.83 12.45 -14.59
CA GLU A 56 -1.71 13.24 -15.12
C GLU A 56 -0.96 13.96 -13.98
N ASN A 57 -1.69 14.56 -13.03
CA ASN A 57 -1.08 15.18 -11.84
C ASN A 57 -0.32 14.15 -10.99
N PHE A 58 -0.88 12.94 -10.81
CA PHE A 58 -0.19 11.87 -10.08
C PHE A 58 1.09 11.43 -10.78
N ALA A 59 1.04 11.23 -12.09
CA ALA A 59 2.20 10.83 -12.89
C ALA A 59 3.32 11.89 -12.87
N GLN A 60 2.96 13.18 -12.93
CA GLN A 60 3.93 14.27 -12.82
C GLN A 60 4.63 14.33 -11.44
N ASN A 61 3.98 13.80 -10.40
CA ASN A 61 4.52 13.74 -9.05
C ASN A 61 5.06 12.36 -8.66
N ASN A 62 5.18 11.42 -9.59
CA ASN A 62 5.66 10.04 -9.37
C ASN A 62 4.87 9.31 -8.26
N VAL A 63 3.56 9.52 -8.18
CA VAL A 63 2.68 8.79 -7.28
C VAL A 63 1.75 7.89 -8.07
N SER A 64 1.52 6.67 -7.58
CA SER A 64 0.62 5.68 -8.17
C SER A 64 -0.82 5.92 -7.72
N ALA A 65 -1.78 5.32 -8.42
CA ALA A 65 -3.20 5.47 -8.11
C ALA A 65 -3.82 4.14 -7.65
N LEU A 66 -4.64 4.18 -6.59
CA LEU A 66 -5.56 3.09 -6.23
C LEU A 66 -6.99 3.55 -6.56
N ILE A 67 -7.54 3.04 -7.65
CA ILE A 67 -8.90 3.31 -8.12
C ILE A 67 -9.87 2.30 -7.50
N MET A 68 -11.13 2.67 -7.26
CA MET A 68 -12.13 1.83 -6.59
C MET A 68 -11.76 1.44 -5.15
N GLY A 69 -10.86 2.20 -4.50
CA GLY A 69 -10.58 2.06 -3.07
C GLY A 69 -11.66 2.70 -2.20
N THR A 70 -11.50 2.61 -0.85
CA THR A 70 -12.44 3.16 0.12
C THR A 70 -12.60 4.68 -0.02
N THR A 71 -11.50 5.42 -0.21
CA THR A 71 -11.54 6.88 -0.45
C THR A 71 -12.30 7.24 -1.73
N GLY A 72 -12.23 6.40 -2.74
CA GLY A 72 -12.98 6.55 -4.00
C GLY A 72 -14.39 6.00 -3.94
N GLU A 73 -14.88 5.64 -2.73
CA GLU A 73 -16.24 5.08 -2.52
C GLU A 73 -16.54 3.89 -3.44
N GLY A 74 -15.53 3.03 -3.68
CA GLY A 74 -15.59 1.96 -4.67
C GLY A 74 -16.79 1.02 -4.53
N ASN A 75 -17.31 0.82 -3.31
CA ASN A 75 -18.51 0.02 -3.06
C ASN A 75 -19.82 0.70 -3.51
N SER A 76 -19.78 2.00 -3.79
CA SER A 76 -20.92 2.80 -4.28
C SER A 76 -20.83 3.05 -5.79
N VAL A 77 -19.77 2.60 -6.44
CA VAL A 77 -19.52 2.73 -7.87
C VAL A 77 -19.80 1.39 -8.55
N SER A 78 -20.49 1.41 -9.67
CA SER A 78 -20.72 0.19 -10.46
C SER A 78 -19.43 -0.36 -11.07
N VAL A 79 -19.39 -1.65 -11.35
CA VAL A 79 -18.23 -2.28 -12.03
C VAL A 79 -17.93 -1.59 -13.35
N GLU A 80 -18.96 -1.21 -14.12
CA GLU A 80 -18.84 -0.49 -15.38
C GLU A 80 -18.26 0.91 -15.19
N GLY A 81 -18.61 1.60 -14.08
CA GLY A 81 -17.99 2.87 -13.67
C GLY A 81 -16.51 2.70 -13.35
N GLY A 82 -16.16 1.65 -12.61
CA GLY A 82 -14.77 1.28 -12.31
C GLY A 82 -13.96 0.99 -13.57
N VAL A 83 -14.53 0.25 -14.52
CA VAL A 83 -13.90 -0.02 -15.84
C VAL A 83 -13.59 1.29 -16.56
N LYS A 84 -14.55 2.22 -16.68
CA LYS A 84 -14.34 3.53 -17.33
C LYS A 84 -13.21 4.32 -16.68
N MET A 85 -13.13 4.31 -15.33
CA MET A 85 -12.07 4.99 -14.58
C MET A 85 -10.70 4.37 -14.86
N ILE A 86 -10.61 3.03 -14.78
CA ILE A 86 -9.36 2.30 -14.97
C ILE A 86 -8.84 2.44 -16.39
N GLU A 87 -9.71 2.34 -17.42
CA GLU A 87 -9.34 2.57 -18.82
C GLU A 87 -8.79 3.98 -19.05
N ALA A 88 -9.46 4.99 -18.50
CA ALA A 88 -8.99 6.38 -18.59
C ALA A 88 -7.66 6.57 -17.88
N ALA A 89 -7.51 5.97 -16.70
CA ALA A 89 -6.30 6.04 -15.90
C ALA A 89 -5.12 5.33 -16.59
N ALA A 90 -5.29 4.10 -17.03
CA ALA A 90 -4.25 3.32 -17.72
C ALA A 90 -3.78 4.02 -19.00
N ARG A 91 -4.72 4.52 -19.80
CA ARG A 91 -4.40 5.29 -21.02
C ARG A 91 -3.61 6.56 -20.71
N THR A 92 -4.01 7.32 -19.65
CA THR A 92 -3.36 8.57 -19.28
C THR A 92 -2.01 8.32 -18.62
N ALA A 93 -1.93 7.34 -17.75
CA ALA A 93 -0.68 6.96 -17.08
C ALA A 93 0.37 6.49 -18.09
N ASN A 94 -0.03 5.75 -19.11
CA ASN A 94 0.85 5.23 -20.17
C ASN A 94 2.13 4.59 -19.61
N GLY A 95 1.99 3.76 -18.58
CA GLY A 95 3.07 3.05 -17.92
C GLY A 95 3.99 3.90 -17.02
N ARG A 96 3.70 5.21 -16.83
CA ARG A 96 4.51 6.09 -15.97
C ARG A 96 4.32 5.82 -14.47
N ILE A 97 3.15 5.34 -14.09
CA ILE A 97 2.78 4.99 -12.71
C ILE A 97 1.98 3.69 -12.71
N THR A 98 1.95 3.01 -11.57
CA THR A 98 1.17 1.77 -11.39
C THR A 98 -0.30 2.10 -11.11
N ILE A 99 -1.21 1.41 -11.79
CA ILE A 99 -2.66 1.50 -11.57
C ILE A 99 -3.11 0.30 -10.75
N TYR A 100 -3.41 0.54 -9.47
CA TYR A 100 -4.04 -0.42 -8.59
C TYR A 100 -5.56 -0.33 -8.74
N ALA A 101 -6.25 -1.46 -8.79
CA ALA A 101 -7.70 -1.50 -8.73
C ALA A 101 -8.17 -2.13 -7.42
N GLY A 102 -8.97 -1.39 -6.65
CA GLY A 102 -9.61 -1.88 -5.44
C GLY A 102 -10.72 -2.88 -5.78
N LEU A 103 -10.76 -3.96 -5.03
CA LEU A 103 -11.76 -5.00 -5.15
C LEU A 103 -12.37 -5.28 -3.77
N ALA A 104 -13.66 -5.02 -3.64
CA ALA A 104 -14.42 -5.23 -2.42
C ALA A 104 -15.79 -5.81 -2.76
N GLY A 105 -16.31 -6.66 -1.87
CA GLY A 105 -17.62 -7.30 -2.06
C GLY A 105 -17.75 -8.55 -1.21
N ASN A 106 -18.94 -9.15 -1.22
CA ASN A 106 -19.24 -10.31 -0.38
C ASN A 106 -19.40 -11.61 -1.17
N CYS A 107 -19.48 -11.53 -2.50
CA CYS A 107 -19.61 -12.68 -3.39
C CYS A 107 -18.32 -12.86 -4.21
N ILE A 108 -17.58 -13.93 -3.94
CA ILE A 108 -16.27 -14.17 -4.57
C ILE A 108 -16.36 -14.31 -6.09
N SER A 109 -17.43 -14.92 -6.62
CA SER A 109 -17.63 -15.05 -8.06
C SER A 109 -17.87 -13.71 -8.75
N GLU A 110 -18.60 -12.78 -8.11
CA GLU A 110 -18.79 -11.43 -8.61
C GLU A 110 -17.50 -10.62 -8.55
N GLN A 111 -16.72 -10.78 -7.48
CA GLN A 111 -15.40 -10.15 -7.37
C GLN A 111 -14.45 -10.64 -8.45
N LYS A 112 -14.41 -11.95 -8.74
CA LYS A 112 -13.61 -12.50 -9.83
C LYS A 112 -14.02 -11.92 -11.18
N ALA A 113 -15.31 -11.85 -11.46
CA ALA A 113 -15.83 -11.26 -12.70
C ALA A 113 -15.51 -9.75 -12.81
N ALA A 114 -15.55 -9.02 -11.69
CA ALA A 114 -15.13 -7.60 -11.67
C ALA A 114 -13.63 -7.46 -11.90
N ALA A 115 -12.81 -8.30 -11.26
CA ALA A 115 -11.36 -8.30 -11.43
C ALA A 115 -10.94 -8.55 -12.87
N GLU A 116 -11.56 -9.51 -13.58
CA GLU A 116 -11.30 -9.73 -15.02
C GLU A 116 -11.55 -8.47 -15.85
N LYS A 117 -12.65 -7.76 -15.59
CA LYS A 117 -12.96 -6.50 -16.27
C LYS A 117 -11.96 -5.39 -15.94
N PHE A 118 -11.52 -5.28 -14.68
CA PHE A 118 -10.53 -4.28 -14.26
C PHE A 118 -9.16 -4.57 -14.86
N ILE A 119 -8.76 -5.85 -14.93
CA ILE A 119 -7.51 -6.27 -15.56
C ILE A 119 -7.56 -5.96 -17.06
N ALA A 120 -8.66 -6.30 -17.73
CA ALA A 120 -8.85 -5.99 -19.16
C ALA A 120 -8.85 -4.48 -19.43
N ALA A 121 -9.31 -3.65 -18.48
CA ALA A 121 -9.27 -2.20 -18.53
C ALA A 121 -7.88 -1.59 -18.31
N GLY A 122 -6.90 -2.40 -17.86
CA GLY A 122 -5.51 -1.97 -17.68
C GLY A 122 -5.07 -1.78 -16.24
N ALA A 123 -5.71 -2.43 -15.27
CA ALA A 123 -5.20 -2.50 -13.91
C ALA A 123 -3.92 -3.35 -13.86
N ASP A 124 -2.86 -2.83 -13.24
CA ASP A 124 -1.58 -3.51 -13.06
C ASP A 124 -1.57 -4.44 -11.85
N VAL A 125 -2.35 -4.09 -10.81
CA VAL A 125 -2.42 -4.81 -9.51
C VAL A 125 -3.86 -4.75 -9.00
N ILE A 126 -4.34 -5.86 -8.46
CA ILE A 126 -5.61 -5.88 -7.71
C ILE A 126 -5.31 -5.74 -6.23
N ALA A 127 -5.99 -4.81 -5.54
CA ALA A 127 -5.95 -4.65 -4.09
C ALA A 127 -7.30 -5.09 -3.50
N ALA A 128 -7.36 -6.27 -2.87
CA ALA A 128 -8.61 -6.84 -2.41
C ALA A 128 -8.77 -6.75 -0.88
N THR A 129 -9.96 -6.33 -0.43
CA THR A 129 -10.37 -6.41 0.98
C THR A 129 -11.03 -7.76 1.27
N LEU A 130 -11.13 -8.13 2.54
CA LEU A 130 -11.98 -9.25 2.94
C LEU A 130 -13.46 -8.96 2.66
N PRO A 131 -14.27 -9.97 2.37
CA PRO A 131 -15.73 -9.87 2.49
C PRO A 131 -16.11 -9.39 3.90
N CYS A 132 -17.08 -8.48 4.00
CA CYS A 132 -17.33 -7.76 5.26
C CYS A 132 -18.66 -8.10 5.94
N TYR A 133 -19.57 -8.85 5.28
CA TYR A 133 -20.90 -9.11 5.84
C TYR A 133 -20.87 -10.18 6.95
N TYR A 134 -20.11 -11.25 6.78
CA TYR A 134 -19.92 -12.29 7.79
C TYR A 134 -18.51 -12.24 8.36
N ALA A 135 -18.41 -12.47 9.69
CA ALA A 135 -17.11 -12.65 10.33
C ALA A 135 -16.42 -13.92 9.79
N LEU A 136 -15.15 -13.79 9.41
CA LEU A 136 -14.35 -14.91 8.91
C LEU A 136 -13.35 -15.37 9.96
N THR A 137 -13.15 -16.69 10.03
CA THR A 137 -12.03 -17.26 10.78
C THR A 137 -10.70 -17.02 10.06
N PRO A 138 -9.54 -17.13 10.73
CA PRO A 138 -8.23 -17.01 10.09
C PRO A 138 -8.05 -17.93 8.88
N ASP A 139 -8.52 -19.19 8.97
CA ASP A 139 -8.43 -20.13 7.85
C ASP A 139 -9.34 -19.76 6.68
N GLN A 140 -10.51 -19.17 6.95
CA GLN A 140 -11.38 -18.64 5.90
C GLN A 140 -10.76 -17.41 5.22
N MET A 141 -10.11 -16.52 5.98
CA MET A 141 -9.36 -15.37 5.42
C MET A 141 -8.23 -15.87 4.51
N TYR A 142 -7.45 -16.85 4.96
CA TYR A 142 -6.42 -17.49 4.16
C TYR A 142 -6.99 -18.11 2.87
N GLY A 143 -8.06 -18.89 3.00
CA GLY A 143 -8.70 -19.55 1.86
C GLY A 143 -9.20 -18.55 0.81
N TYR A 144 -9.85 -17.46 1.27
CA TYR A 144 -10.33 -16.39 0.39
C TYR A 144 -9.21 -15.75 -0.43
N TYR A 145 -8.13 -15.30 0.23
CA TYR A 145 -7.03 -14.65 -0.49
C TYR A 145 -6.25 -15.62 -1.38
N LYS A 146 -6.08 -16.87 -0.93
CA LYS A 146 -5.44 -17.89 -1.75
C LYS A 146 -6.25 -18.14 -3.04
N GLU A 147 -7.58 -18.30 -2.92
CA GLU A 147 -8.46 -18.50 -4.06
C GLU A 147 -8.46 -17.33 -5.04
N MET A 148 -8.40 -16.09 -4.51
CA MET A 148 -8.26 -14.90 -5.34
C MET A 148 -6.89 -14.85 -6.03
N ALA A 149 -5.81 -15.15 -5.32
CA ALA A 149 -4.46 -15.14 -5.87
C ALA A 149 -4.24 -16.21 -6.94
N ASP A 150 -4.83 -17.41 -6.74
CA ASP A 150 -4.81 -18.50 -7.74
C ASP A 150 -5.57 -18.12 -9.02
N PHE A 151 -6.60 -17.29 -8.91
CA PHE A 151 -7.44 -16.89 -10.03
C PHE A 151 -6.86 -15.72 -10.85
N LEU A 152 -6.26 -14.74 -10.19
CA LEU A 152 -5.84 -13.49 -10.81
C LEU A 152 -4.63 -13.69 -11.75
N THR A 153 -4.69 -13.05 -12.92
CA THR A 153 -3.57 -13.03 -13.89
C THR A 153 -2.60 -11.85 -13.68
N VAL A 154 -2.94 -10.93 -12.78
CA VAL A 154 -2.07 -9.84 -12.29
C VAL A 154 -1.84 -10.00 -10.80
N PRO A 155 -0.80 -9.37 -10.23
CA PRO A 155 -0.51 -9.47 -8.80
C PRO A 155 -1.66 -9.03 -7.90
N LEU A 156 -1.76 -9.71 -6.75
CA LEU A 156 -2.68 -9.39 -5.66
C LEU A 156 -1.93 -8.67 -4.53
N MET A 157 -2.44 -7.52 -4.10
CA MET A 157 -2.11 -6.87 -2.84
C MET A 157 -3.21 -7.14 -1.82
N LEU A 158 -2.85 -7.71 -0.69
CA LEU A 158 -3.77 -7.87 0.44
C LEU A 158 -4.16 -6.48 0.96
N TYR A 159 -5.42 -6.27 1.30
CA TYR A 159 -5.86 -4.99 1.84
C TYR A 159 -6.56 -5.18 3.18
N ASN A 160 -5.84 -4.89 4.27
CA ASN A 160 -6.37 -4.87 5.63
C ASN A 160 -6.97 -3.50 5.94
N ILE A 161 -8.27 -3.47 6.27
CA ILE A 161 -9.01 -2.24 6.62
C ILE A 161 -10.14 -2.55 7.60
N THR A 162 -9.83 -2.50 8.87
CA THR A 162 -10.72 -2.92 9.96
C THR A 162 -11.97 -2.05 10.11
N ILE A 163 -11.88 -0.76 9.74
CA ILE A 163 -13.01 0.18 9.84
C ILE A 163 -14.19 -0.19 8.94
N THR A 164 -13.94 -0.90 7.84
CA THR A 164 -14.99 -1.30 6.88
C THR A 164 -15.28 -2.79 6.90
N THR A 165 -14.25 -3.62 7.13
CA THR A 165 -14.43 -5.08 7.17
C THR A 165 -14.76 -5.60 8.57
N HIS A 166 -14.56 -4.79 9.61
CA HIS A 166 -14.70 -5.15 11.03
C HIS A 166 -13.83 -6.34 11.46
N MET A 167 -12.82 -6.66 10.66
CA MET A 167 -11.88 -7.75 10.88
C MET A 167 -10.45 -7.27 10.63
N SER A 168 -9.52 -7.73 11.47
CA SER A 168 -8.09 -7.60 11.25
C SER A 168 -7.56 -8.92 10.70
N ILE A 169 -6.78 -8.88 9.63
CA ILE A 169 -6.12 -10.08 9.11
C ILE A 169 -4.95 -10.39 10.06
N PRO A 170 -4.91 -11.57 10.73
CA PRO A 170 -3.80 -11.92 11.61
C PRO A 170 -2.47 -11.95 10.86
N LEU A 171 -1.38 -11.53 11.52
CA LEU A 171 -0.07 -11.43 10.87
C LEU A 171 0.48 -12.81 10.44
N ASP A 172 0.16 -13.88 11.17
CA ASP A 172 0.52 -15.25 10.79
C ASP A 172 -0.23 -15.71 9.51
N VAL A 173 -1.47 -15.25 9.30
CA VAL A 173 -2.21 -15.48 8.05
C VAL A 173 -1.54 -14.72 6.89
N ILE A 174 -1.15 -13.46 7.12
CA ILE A 174 -0.46 -12.65 6.11
C ILE A 174 0.89 -13.27 5.77
N GLU A 175 1.63 -13.72 6.78
CA GLU A 175 2.92 -14.38 6.58
C GLU A 175 2.77 -15.62 5.70
N ARG A 176 1.82 -16.51 6.00
CA ARG A 176 1.52 -17.69 5.17
C ARG A 176 1.14 -17.32 3.73
N LEU A 177 0.30 -16.27 3.55
CA LEU A 177 -0.11 -15.78 2.24
C LEU A 177 1.03 -15.14 1.47
N SER A 178 2.00 -14.51 2.16
CA SER A 178 3.13 -13.84 1.53
C SER A 178 4.06 -14.77 0.75
N HIS A 179 3.95 -16.08 0.95
CA HIS A 179 4.68 -17.09 0.17
C HIS A 179 3.97 -17.49 -1.14
N HIS A 180 2.78 -16.97 -1.39
CA HIS A 180 2.08 -17.22 -2.65
C HIS A 180 2.69 -16.35 -3.77
N PRO A 181 3.09 -16.93 -4.93
CA PRO A 181 3.86 -16.22 -5.96
C PRO A 181 3.12 -15.03 -6.57
N ASN A 182 1.78 -14.99 -6.49
CA ASN A 182 0.97 -13.91 -7.01
C ASN A 182 0.51 -12.91 -5.94
N ILE A 183 0.94 -13.04 -4.67
CA ILE A 183 0.68 -12.08 -3.61
C ILE A 183 1.94 -11.25 -3.38
N VAL A 184 1.88 -9.96 -3.71
CA VAL A 184 3.06 -9.09 -3.78
C VAL A 184 3.20 -8.13 -2.60
N GLY A 185 2.22 -8.09 -1.71
CA GLY A 185 2.32 -7.20 -0.55
C GLY A 185 1.01 -7.05 0.22
N LEU A 186 1.10 -6.20 1.23
CA LEU A 186 0.02 -5.80 2.12
C LEU A 186 -0.13 -4.29 2.11
N LYS A 187 -1.35 -3.80 1.90
CA LYS A 187 -1.78 -2.47 2.32
C LYS A 187 -2.47 -2.61 3.68
N ASP A 188 -1.89 -2.05 4.73
CA ASP A 188 -2.45 -2.09 6.08
C ASP A 188 -2.94 -0.70 6.50
N SER A 189 -4.26 -0.55 6.60
CA SER A 189 -4.94 0.68 7.03
C SER A 189 -5.40 0.64 8.48
N GLU A 190 -4.93 -0.33 9.26
CA GLU A 190 -5.21 -0.40 10.69
C GLU A 190 -4.35 0.63 11.44
N ASN A 191 -5.01 1.51 12.22
CA ASN A 191 -4.30 2.48 13.05
C ASN A 191 -3.82 1.83 14.36
N ASN A 192 -2.79 0.98 14.25
CA ASN A 192 -2.24 0.18 15.35
C ASN A 192 -0.71 0.15 15.24
N LEU A 193 -0.03 1.02 16.00
CA LEU A 193 1.44 1.12 15.95
C LEU A 193 2.15 -0.18 16.34
N PRO A 194 1.77 -0.89 17.42
CA PRO A 194 2.38 -2.19 17.73
C PRO A 194 2.29 -3.19 16.57
N ARG A 195 1.13 -3.28 15.90
CA ARG A 195 0.95 -4.13 14.72
C ARG A 195 1.83 -3.70 13.55
N LEU A 196 1.93 -2.40 13.31
CA LEU A 196 2.82 -1.84 12.27
C LEU A 196 4.27 -2.25 12.52
N GLU A 197 4.76 -2.11 13.76
CA GLU A 197 6.13 -2.46 14.14
C GLU A 197 6.39 -3.97 14.00
N GLU A 198 5.46 -4.80 14.47
CA GLU A 198 5.54 -6.26 14.34
C GLU A 198 5.53 -6.71 12.87
N ALA A 199 4.64 -6.16 12.04
CA ALA A 199 4.57 -6.48 10.63
C ALA A 199 5.85 -6.09 9.88
N LEU A 200 6.39 -4.89 10.12
CA LEU A 200 7.62 -4.44 9.48
C LEU A 200 8.85 -5.23 9.92
N GLN A 201 8.87 -5.71 11.17
CA GLN A 201 9.90 -6.64 11.63
C GLN A 201 9.76 -8.02 10.98
N LEU A 202 8.53 -8.53 10.83
CA LEU A 202 8.24 -9.83 10.22
C LEU A 202 8.69 -9.89 8.75
N PHE A 203 8.54 -8.79 8.01
CA PHE A 203 8.87 -8.72 6.59
C PHE A 203 10.19 -7.99 6.30
N ALA A 204 11.03 -7.70 7.31
CA ALA A 204 12.25 -6.89 7.16
C ALA A 204 13.25 -7.44 6.13
N ASP A 205 13.37 -8.77 6.01
CA ASP A 205 14.30 -9.46 5.14
C ASP A 205 13.65 -9.96 3.82
N ARG A 206 12.39 -9.52 3.55
CA ARG A 206 11.62 -9.91 2.36
C ARG A 206 11.70 -8.82 1.30
N ASP A 207 12.35 -9.10 0.18
CA ASP A 207 12.42 -8.20 -0.98
C ASP A 207 11.37 -8.54 -2.07
N ASP A 208 10.58 -9.59 -1.83
CA ASP A 208 9.51 -10.09 -2.69
C ASP A 208 8.09 -9.77 -2.17
N PHE A 209 7.96 -9.21 -0.95
CA PHE A 209 6.68 -8.86 -0.34
C PHE A 209 6.72 -7.42 0.21
N ALA A 210 5.88 -6.53 -0.34
CA ALA A 210 5.88 -5.11 -0.02
C ALA A 210 4.89 -4.78 1.12
N TYR A 211 5.30 -3.92 2.05
CA TYR A 211 4.41 -3.37 3.08
C TYR A 211 4.08 -1.91 2.80
N PHE A 212 2.79 -1.60 2.67
CA PHE A 212 2.27 -0.24 2.49
C PHE A 212 1.45 0.20 3.70
N CYS A 213 1.88 1.29 4.34
CA CYS A 213 1.14 1.91 5.43
C CYS A 213 -0.06 2.69 4.86
N GLY A 214 -1.28 2.24 5.20
CA GLY A 214 -2.53 2.88 4.78
C GLY A 214 -3.07 3.91 5.76
N CYS A 215 -2.46 4.04 6.96
CA CYS A 215 -2.78 5.08 7.92
C CYS A 215 -1.90 6.30 7.67
N ALA A 216 -2.46 7.36 7.07
CA ALA A 216 -1.69 8.55 6.67
C ALA A 216 -0.94 9.21 7.83
N ALA A 217 -1.51 9.21 9.05
CA ALA A 217 -0.89 9.77 10.25
C ALA A 217 0.42 9.05 10.66
N ASN A 218 0.60 7.80 10.22
CA ASN A 218 1.76 6.99 10.56
C ASN A 218 2.79 6.91 9.41
N SER A 219 2.63 7.69 8.33
CA SER A 219 3.46 7.57 7.12
C SER A 219 4.95 7.74 7.40
N ALA A 220 5.36 8.81 8.08
CA ALA A 220 6.77 9.06 8.39
C ALA A 220 7.35 7.95 9.30
N ARG A 221 6.60 7.52 10.32
CA ARG A 221 7.02 6.44 11.22
C ARG A 221 7.15 5.10 10.50
N ALA A 222 6.20 4.78 9.60
CA ALA A 222 6.25 3.55 8.82
C ALA A 222 7.50 3.50 7.92
N LEU A 223 7.81 4.61 7.24
CA LEU A 223 9.02 4.71 6.40
C LEU A 223 10.30 4.62 7.23
N GLU A 224 10.34 5.24 8.42
CA GLU A 224 11.46 5.10 9.36
C GLU A 224 11.70 3.64 9.74
N LEU A 225 10.64 2.87 9.96
CA LEU A 225 10.68 1.46 10.31
C LEU A 225 10.95 0.54 9.10
N GLY A 226 10.87 1.07 7.90
CA GLY A 226 11.21 0.35 6.68
C GLY A 226 10.02 -0.10 5.83
N ALA A 227 8.87 0.57 5.91
CA ALA A 227 7.80 0.35 4.94
C ALA A 227 8.25 0.63 3.50
N ASP A 228 7.73 -0.14 2.54
CA ASP A 228 8.03 0.04 1.12
C ASP A 228 7.22 1.18 0.51
N GLY A 229 6.07 1.50 1.11
CA GLY A 229 5.23 2.58 0.62
C GLY A 229 4.20 3.08 1.62
N ILE A 230 3.50 4.12 1.19
CA ILE A 230 2.43 4.77 1.95
C ILE A 230 1.21 4.99 1.07
N VAL A 231 0.01 4.95 1.69
CA VAL A 231 -1.25 5.09 0.93
C VAL A 231 -2.14 6.18 1.55
N PRO A 232 -1.74 7.47 1.40
CA PRO A 232 -2.42 8.60 2.01
C PRO A 232 -3.61 9.11 1.19
N SER A 233 -4.80 9.23 1.79
CA SER A 233 -5.99 9.82 1.14
C SER A 233 -5.81 11.31 0.80
N VAL A 234 -5.12 12.06 1.66
CA VAL A 234 -4.79 13.49 1.45
C VAL A 234 -3.87 13.69 0.23
N GLY A 235 -3.24 12.63 -0.26
CA GLY A 235 -2.49 12.63 -1.52
C GLY A 235 -3.30 13.06 -2.74
N ASN A 236 -4.65 13.03 -2.68
CA ASN A 236 -5.52 13.59 -3.73
C ASN A 236 -5.33 15.11 -3.89
N TYR A 237 -4.98 15.83 -2.81
CA TYR A 237 -4.74 17.27 -2.79
C TYR A 237 -3.25 17.61 -2.85
N LEU A 238 -2.41 16.77 -2.23
CA LEU A 238 -1.00 17.06 -1.98
C LEU A 238 -0.08 15.92 -2.48
N PRO A 239 -0.18 15.48 -3.75
CA PRO A 239 0.60 14.34 -4.23
C PRO A 239 2.11 14.60 -4.12
N LYS A 240 2.56 15.82 -4.49
CA LYS A 240 3.98 16.20 -4.37
C LYS A 240 4.49 16.13 -2.94
N LYS A 241 3.72 16.64 -1.98
CA LYS A 241 4.14 16.68 -0.58
C LYS A 241 4.32 15.26 0.00
N TYR A 242 3.42 14.33 -0.34
CA TYR A 242 3.59 12.93 0.05
C TYR A 242 4.74 12.25 -0.67
N GLN A 243 5.01 12.59 -1.92
CA GLN A 243 6.20 12.11 -2.60
C GLN A 243 7.47 12.64 -1.95
N ASP A 244 7.53 13.91 -1.57
CA ASP A 244 8.66 14.51 -0.86
C ASP A 244 8.85 13.83 0.53
N LEU A 245 7.75 13.57 1.27
CA LEU A 245 7.77 12.83 2.53
C LEU A 245 8.33 11.41 2.33
N PHE A 246 7.86 10.69 1.30
CA PHE A 246 8.36 9.38 0.97
C PHE A 246 9.86 9.39 0.69
N VAL A 247 10.32 10.31 -0.16
CA VAL A 247 11.75 10.45 -0.50
C VAL A 247 12.59 10.77 0.74
N ALA A 248 12.14 11.70 1.60
CA ALA A 248 12.81 12.00 2.86
C ALA A 248 12.90 10.75 3.76
N GLY A 249 11.78 10.03 3.91
CA GLY A 249 11.70 8.83 4.74
C GLY A 249 12.64 7.72 4.31
N ILE A 250 12.65 7.36 3.02
CA ILE A 250 13.53 6.30 2.50
C ILE A 250 15.01 6.68 2.55
N ASN A 251 15.34 7.97 2.45
CA ASN A 251 16.70 8.48 2.58
C ASN A 251 17.16 8.63 4.05
N GLY A 252 16.26 8.37 5.01
CA GLY A 252 16.54 8.46 6.44
C GLY A 252 16.60 9.90 6.97
N ASP A 253 16.11 10.87 6.21
CA ASP A 253 15.93 12.26 6.66
C ASP A 253 14.64 12.36 7.50
N LYS A 254 14.78 11.97 8.77
CA LYS A 254 13.66 11.91 9.72
C LYS A 254 13.08 13.29 10.03
N ASP A 255 13.92 14.30 10.09
CA ASP A 255 13.48 15.66 10.45
C ASP A 255 12.59 16.22 9.36
N THR A 256 13.00 16.12 8.09
CA THR A 256 12.19 16.54 6.95
C THR A 256 10.92 15.67 6.83
N ALA A 257 11.01 14.34 6.98
CA ALA A 257 9.84 13.46 6.91
C ALA A 257 8.80 13.80 7.98
N ASN A 258 9.21 14.04 9.22
CA ASN A 258 8.32 14.42 10.32
C ASN A 258 7.72 15.82 10.12
N ALA A 259 8.49 16.80 9.64
CA ALA A 259 7.98 18.12 9.34
C ALA A 259 6.88 18.06 8.27
N LEU A 260 7.13 17.35 7.16
CA LEU A 260 6.13 17.14 6.10
C LEU A 260 4.91 16.36 6.60
N GLN A 261 5.10 15.38 7.50
CA GLN A 261 4.00 14.66 8.13
C GLN A 261 3.08 15.60 8.93
N GLN A 262 3.64 16.52 9.73
CA GLN A 262 2.84 17.50 10.49
C GLN A 262 2.03 18.40 9.56
N GLU A 263 2.64 18.94 8.52
CA GLU A 263 1.95 19.78 7.54
C GLU A 263 0.80 19.03 6.83
N THR A 264 0.94 17.71 6.58
CA THR A 264 -0.12 16.91 5.95
C THR A 264 -1.26 16.56 6.89
N ILE A 265 -1.00 16.43 8.20
CA ILE A 265 -2.03 16.18 9.23
C ILE A 265 -2.92 17.41 9.41
N GLU A 266 -2.35 18.63 9.37
CA GLU A 266 -3.12 19.86 9.55
C GLU A 266 -4.13 20.13 8.42
N ILE A 267 -3.96 19.48 7.27
CA ILE A 267 -4.80 19.66 6.07
C ILE A 267 -5.86 18.57 5.95
N GLY A 268 -5.63 17.38 6.51
CA GLY A 268 -6.51 16.20 6.43
C GLY A 268 -7.29 15.92 7.68
#